data_c871c5b76113f6b3a05cf5613af83d6e
#
_entry.id   c871c5b76113f6b3a05cf5613af83d6e
#
_cell.length_a   1.000
_cell.length_b   1.000
_cell.length_c   1.000
_cell.angle_alpha   90.00
_cell.angle_beta   90.00
_cell.angle_gamma   90.00
#
_symmetry.space_group_name_H-M   'P 1'
#
loop_
_entity.id
_entity.type
_entity.pdbx_description
1 polymer ?
#
loop_
_entity_poly.entity_id
_entity_poly.type
_entity_poly.pdbx_seq_one_letter_code
_entity_poly.pdbx_strand_id
1 'polypeptide(L)'
;SVRRAGKSQDKLQQFADDFYSSLCVTENWKQLIERDVDMLFQPGTHDWVAYDVLWGAQNHPQLPVWYNPSGGHKQKPHGAAFKDNQNTQAFLWHHFFGGDSLLNPPTSNHQVDEDTLTVRVKFKNGTQPTSGRIWWIYDRAPSGSAPFLHVPIPEDQWMDMNFDQKTGTWMATIELKNGIERIDFFSNHGLEVNGYKQYLSSPYTRIENLNHKP
;
A
#
# COMPACT_ATOMS: atom_id res chain seq x y z
N SER A 1 -12.74 -15.57 -25.42
CA SER A 1 -13.17 -14.45 -24.57
C SER A 1 -14.68 -14.54 -24.34
N VAL A 2 -15.15 -14.23 -23.16
CA VAL A 2 -16.56 -14.38 -22.75
C VAL A 2 -17.48 -13.48 -23.58
N ARG A 3 -17.02 -12.34 -24.07
CA ARG A 3 -17.77 -11.48 -25.02
C ARG A 3 -18.10 -12.17 -26.33
N ARG A 4 -17.21 -13.04 -26.83
CA ARG A 4 -17.46 -13.81 -28.05
C ARG A 4 -18.52 -14.90 -27.88
N ALA A 5 -18.85 -15.25 -26.62
CA ALA A 5 -19.86 -16.25 -26.30
C ALA A 5 -21.30 -15.67 -26.20
N GLY A 6 -21.51 -14.39 -26.53
CA GLY A 6 -22.83 -13.75 -26.52
C GLY A 6 -23.52 -13.63 -25.17
N LYS A 7 -22.78 -13.70 -24.08
CA LYS A 7 -23.35 -13.54 -22.74
C LYS A 7 -23.68 -12.08 -22.45
N SER A 8 -24.81 -11.84 -21.75
CA SER A 8 -25.20 -10.51 -21.30
C SER A 8 -24.15 -9.92 -20.35
N GLN A 9 -24.11 -8.59 -20.23
CA GLN A 9 -23.17 -7.90 -19.36
C GLN A 9 -23.34 -8.32 -17.90
N ASP A 10 -24.57 -8.53 -17.43
CA ASP A 10 -24.86 -8.97 -16.06
C ASP A 10 -24.32 -10.39 -15.79
N LYS A 11 -24.44 -11.29 -16.74
CA LYS A 11 -23.87 -12.65 -16.63
C LYS A 11 -22.35 -12.66 -16.69
N LEU A 12 -21.76 -11.68 -17.37
CA LEU A 12 -20.31 -11.49 -17.37
C LEU A 12 -19.80 -10.97 -16.05
N GLN A 13 -20.52 -10.02 -15.47
CA GLN A 13 -20.20 -9.49 -14.16
C GLN A 13 -20.32 -10.58 -13.09
N GLN A 14 -21.44 -11.29 -13.05
CA GLN A 14 -21.63 -12.38 -12.12
C GLN A 14 -20.57 -13.48 -12.26
N PHE A 15 -20.20 -13.85 -13.47
CA PHE A 15 -19.11 -14.81 -13.68
C PHE A 15 -17.77 -14.28 -13.17
N ALA A 16 -17.50 -12.99 -13.36
CA ALA A 16 -16.29 -12.37 -12.84
C ALA A 16 -16.29 -12.37 -11.31
N ASP A 17 -17.41 -12.01 -10.69
CA ASP A 17 -17.56 -11.96 -9.23
C ASP A 17 -17.41 -13.37 -8.62
N ASP A 18 -18.07 -14.37 -9.19
CA ASP A 18 -17.97 -15.77 -8.76
C ASP A 18 -16.54 -16.32 -8.92
N PHE A 19 -15.88 -15.98 -10.03
CA PHE A 19 -14.52 -16.41 -10.30
C PHE A 19 -13.52 -15.74 -9.36
N TYR A 20 -13.62 -14.42 -9.18
CA TYR A 20 -12.73 -13.69 -8.28
C TYR A 20 -12.97 -14.02 -6.81
N SER A 21 -14.22 -14.19 -6.39
CA SER A 21 -14.55 -14.57 -5.00
C SER A 21 -13.96 -15.92 -4.63
N SER A 22 -13.87 -16.86 -5.56
CA SER A 22 -13.33 -18.20 -5.31
C SER A 22 -11.80 -18.29 -5.41
N LEU A 23 -11.16 -17.41 -6.18
CA LEU A 23 -9.72 -17.49 -6.46
C LEU A 23 -8.91 -16.31 -5.87
N CYS A 24 -9.59 -15.23 -5.50
CA CYS A 24 -8.90 -14.05 -4.98
C CYS A 24 -8.47 -14.28 -3.53
N VAL A 25 -7.16 -14.24 -3.29
CA VAL A 25 -6.60 -14.40 -1.93
C VAL A 25 -7.13 -13.32 -0.98
N THR A 26 -7.36 -12.11 -1.49
CA THR A 26 -7.87 -11.00 -0.69
C THR A 26 -9.33 -11.21 -0.24
N GLU A 27 -10.14 -11.93 -0.99
CA GLU A 27 -11.50 -12.28 -0.57
C GLU A 27 -11.52 -13.45 0.45
N ASN A 28 -10.51 -14.29 0.40
CA ASN A 28 -10.41 -15.49 1.24
C ASN A 28 -9.44 -15.36 2.42
N TRP A 29 -8.91 -14.14 2.66
CA TRP A 29 -7.86 -13.93 3.66
C TRP A 29 -8.25 -14.37 5.07
N LYS A 30 -9.52 -14.21 5.49
CA LYS A 30 -10.00 -14.64 6.80
C LYS A 30 -9.87 -16.15 6.98
N GLN A 31 -10.30 -16.91 5.97
CA GLN A 31 -10.19 -18.37 5.98
C GLN A 31 -8.72 -18.82 5.95
N LEU A 32 -7.84 -18.08 5.31
CA LEU A 32 -6.40 -18.37 5.28
C LEU A 32 -5.78 -18.12 6.66
N ILE A 33 -6.12 -17.02 7.33
CA ILE A 33 -5.67 -16.75 8.70
C ILE A 33 -6.20 -17.80 9.68
N GLU A 34 -7.47 -18.21 9.59
CA GLU A 34 -8.05 -19.28 10.42
C GLU A 34 -7.33 -20.61 10.23
N ARG A 35 -6.65 -20.81 9.10
CA ARG A 35 -5.82 -21.98 8.79
C ARG A 35 -4.33 -21.77 9.09
N ASP A 36 -3.99 -20.72 9.81
CA ASP A 36 -2.61 -20.35 10.14
C ASP A 36 -1.72 -20.14 8.89
N VAL A 37 -2.29 -19.54 7.84
CA VAL A 37 -1.57 -19.18 6.63
C VAL A 37 -1.13 -17.72 6.71
N ASP A 38 0.16 -17.52 6.85
CA ASP A 38 0.76 -16.20 6.79
C ASP A 38 0.86 -15.67 5.35
N MET A 39 0.63 -14.38 5.20
CA MET A 39 0.58 -13.73 3.89
C MET A 39 1.39 -12.44 3.89
N LEU A 40 1.97 -12.12 2.74
CA LEU A 40 2.59 -10.82 2.46
C LEU A 40 2.24 -10.40 1.03
N PHE A 41 1.59 -9.25 0.88
CA PHE A 41 1.22 -8.69 -0.42
C PHE A 41 2.24 -7.64 -0.84
N GLN A 42 2.67 -7.69 -2.10
CA GLN A 42 3.70 -6.79 -2.63
C GLN A 42 3.27 -6.15 -3.97
N PRO A 43 2.16 -5.39 -4.02
CA PRO A 43 1.71 -4.73 -5.24
C PRO A 43 2.58 -3.53 -5.60
N GLY A 44 2.74 -3.30 -6.91
CA GLY A 44 3.34 -2.06 -7.41
C GLY A 44 2.30 -0.95 -7.53
N THR A 45 2.64 0.27 -7.13
CA THR A 45 1.72 1.42 -7.20
C THR A 45 1.40 1.86 -8.64
N HIS A 46 2.18 1.40 -9.61
CA HIS A 46 2.07 1.70 -11.04
C HIS A 46 1.69 0.47 -11.88
N ASP A 47 1.25 -0.58 -11.22
CA ASP A 47 0.81 -1.80 -11.89
C ASP A 47 -0.68 -1.69 -12.26
N TRP A 48 -0.98 -1.82 -13.54
CA TRP A 48 -2.36 -1.80 -14.04
C TRP A 48 -3.19 -3.02 -13.60
N VAL A 49 -2.54 -4.10 -13.20
CA VAL A 49 -3.20 -5.31 -12.64
C VAL A 49 -3.51 -5.13 -11.16
N ALA A 50 -2.71 -4.33 -10.46
CA ALA A 50 -2.87 -4.05 -9.03
C ALA A 50 -3.51 -2.67 -8.76
N TYR A 51 -4.36 -2.19 -9.65
CA TYR A 51 -5.03 -0.90 -9.49
C TYR A 51 -5.99 -0.85 -8.29
N ASP A 52 -6.35 -1.98 -7.75
CA ASP A 52 -7.26 -2.11 -6.60
C ASP A 52 -6.59 -1.84 -5.24
N VAL A 53 -5.37 -1.28 -5.22
CA VAL A 53 -4.67 -1.01 -3.96
C VAL A 53 -5.48 -0.13 -3.00
N LEU A 54 -6.25 0.82 -3.53
CA LEU A 54 -7.13 1.68 -2.72
C LEU A 54 -8.29 0.87 -2.14
N TRP A 55 -8.98 0.10 -2.97
CA TRP A 55 -10.07 -0.77 -2.54
C TRP A 55 -9.58 -1.80 -1.52
N GLY A 56 -8.45 -2.44 -1.77
CA GLY A 56 -7.84 -3.40 -0.86
C GLY A 56 -7.50 -2.79 0.49
N ALA A 57 -6.91 -1.59 0.51
CA ALA A 57 -6.60 -0.88 1.74
C ALA A 57 -7.85 -0.48 2.55
N GLN A 58 -8.93 -0.10 1.86
CA GLN A 58 -10.19 0.27 2.51
C GLN A 58 -10.94 -0.92 3.09
N ASN A 59 -10.94 -2.05 2.40
CA ASN A 59 -11.72 -3.23 2.81
C ASN A 59 -10.90 -4.21 3.67
N HIS A 60 -9.58 -4.23 3.52
CA HIS A 60 -8.68 -5.16 4.20
C HIS A 60 -7.44 -4.46 4.80
N PRO A 61 -7.61 -3.40 5.63
CA PRO A 61 -6.50 -2.59 6.13
C PRO A 61 -5.55 -3.35 7.06
N GLN A 62 -5.93 -4.54 7.50
CA GLN A 62 -5.15 -5.39 8.40
C GLN A 62 -4.23 -6.38 7.65
N LEU A 63 -4.32 -6.46 6.31
CA LEU A 63 -3.42 -7.31 5.55
C LEU A 63 -2.00 -6.72 5.53
N PRO A 64 -0.97 -7.56 5.69
CA PRO A 64 0.41 -7.11 5.57
C PRO A 64 0.74 -6.82 4.10
N VAL A 65 0.89 -5.55 3.79
CA VAL A 65 1.15 -5.08 2.43
C VAL A 65 2.41 -4.24 2.38
N TRP A 66 3.21 -4.44 1.37
CA TRP A 66 4.26 -3.52 0.97
C TRP A 66 3.96 -2.96 -0.42
N TYR A 67 3.56 -1.70 -0.48
CA TYR A 67 3.38 -1.00 -1.74
C TYR A 67 4.75 -0.62 -2.32
N ASN A 68 5.12 -1.22 -3.45
CA ASN A 68 6.34 -0.86 -4.16
C ASN A 68 6.14 0.48 -4.88
N PRO A 69 6.78 1.58 -4.40
CA PRO A 69 6.59 2.89 -5.00
C PRO A 69 7.09 2.90 -6.44
N SER A 70 6.30 3.43 -7.34
CA SER A 70 6.57 3.43 -8.78
C SER A 70 6.75 2.03 -9.40
N GLY A 71 6.50 0.97 -8.64
CA GLY A 71 6.57 -0.39 -9.14
C GLY A 71 5.47 -0.68 -10.17
N GLY A 72 5.86 -1.21 -11.32
CA GLY A 72 4.94 -1.67 -12.36
C GLY A 72 4.71 -3.18 -12.29
N HIS A 73 4.10 -3.71 -13.34
CA HIS A 73 3.89 -5.15 -13.48
C HIS A 73 5.22 -5.90 -13.37
N LYS A 74 5.24 -7.03 -12.67
CA LYS A 74 6.44 -7.79 -12.30
C LYS A 74 7.37 -7.06 -11.32
N GLN A 75 6.85 -6.10 -10.59
CA GLN A 75 7.56 -5.35 -9.54
C GLN A 75 8.85 -4.65 -9.99
N LYS A 76 9.03 -4.44 -11.28
CA LYS A 76 10.14 -3.64 -11.75
C LYS A 76 9.91 -2.19 -11.32
N PRO A 77 10.76 -1.62 -10.46
CA PRO A 77 10.61 -0.23 -10.07
C PRO A 77 10.85 0.66 -11.27
N HIS A 78 9.96 1.62 -11.48
CA HIS A 78 10.25 2.76 -12.31
C HIS A 78 10.97 3.80 -11.44
N GLY A 79 12.28 3.99 -11.67
CA GLY A 79 13.08 4.93 -10.87
C GLY A 79 13.87 4.28 -9.72
N ALA A 80 14.33 5.12 -8.79
CA ALA A 80 15.26 4.72 -7.72
C ALA A 80 14.59 4.13 -6.46
N ALA A 81 13.26 3.94 -6.47
CA ALA A 81 12.53 3.52 -5.30
C ALA A 81 12.87 2.08 -4.88
N PHE A 82 13.26 1.92 -3.65
CA PHE A 82 13.40 0.64 -2.91
C PHE A 82 13.98 -0.55 -3.70
N LYS A 83 15.15 -0.36 -4.28
CA LYS A 83 15.89 -1.45 -4.94
C LYS A 83 16.42 -2.51 -3.96
N ASP A 84 16.40 -2.21 -2.67
CA ASP A 84 17.02 -2.99 -1.62
C ASP A 84 16.05 -3.77 -0.73
N ASN A 85 14.77 -3.84 -1.10
CA ASN A 85 13.83 -4.65 -0.34
C ASN A 85 14.17 -6.15 -0.44
N GLN A 86 14.11 -6.82 0.68
CA GLN A 86 14.34 -8.25 0.82
C GLN A 86 13.17 -8.92 1.56
N ASN A 87 11.96 -8.41 1.33
CA ASN A 87 10.75 -8.87 2.00
C ASN A 87 10.52 -10.37 1.85
N THR A 88 10.73 -10.90 0.65
CA THR A 88 10.54 -12.33 0.41
C THR A 88 11.55 -13.16 1.21
N GLN A 89 12.81 -12.72 1.28
CA GLN A 89 13.85 -13.40 2.04
C GLN A 89 13.55 -13.33 3.55
N ALA A 90 13.19 -12.14 4.06
CA ALA A 90 12.83 -11.96 5.46
C ALA A 90 11.63 -12.83 5.85
N PHE A 91 10.60 -12.87 5.01
CA PHE A 91 9.38 -13.66 5.21
C PHE A 91 9.70 -15.18 5.23
N LEU A 92 10.40 -15.68 4.21
CA LEU A 92 10.77 -17.10 4.13
C LEU A 92 11.68 -17.50 5.29
N TRP A 93 12.67 -16.66 5.64
CA TRP A 93 13.56 -16.95 6.75
C TRP A 93 12.80 -17.10 8.07
N HIS A 94 11.92 -16.14 8.36
CA HIS A 94 11.09 -16.16 9.57
C HIS A 94 10.27 -17.46 9.69
N HIS A 95 9.59 -17.86 8.62
CA HIS A 95 8.68 -19.00 8.66
C HIS A 95 9.38 -20.37 8.61
N PHE A 96 10.50 -20.49 7.91
CA PHE A 96 11.17 -21.78 7.77
C PHE A 96 12.32 -22.01 8.74
N PHE A 97 12.92 -20.95 9.25
CA PHE A 97 14.12 -21.08 10.10
C PHE A 97 13.91 -20.45 11.49
N GLY A 98 12.81 -19.78 11.72
CA GLY A 98 12.56 -19.03 12.94
C GLY A 98 13.39 -17.75 13.01
N GLY A 99 13.36 -17.07 14.15
CA GLY A 99 14.15 -15.88 14.39
C GLY A 99 13.29 -14.65 14.73
N ASP A 100 13.78 -13.47 14.36
CA ASP A 100 13.14 -12.21 14.72
C ASP A 100 11.74 -12.08 14.11
N SER A 101 10.85 -11.44 14.88
CA SER A 101 9.47 -11.22 14.45
C SER A 101 9.40 -10.20 13.31
N LEU A 102 8.53 -10.47 12.34
CA LEU A 102 8.20 -9.55 11.25
C LEU A 102 7.40 -8.33 11.78
N LEU A 103 7.38 -7.26 10.99
CA LEU A 103 6.52 -6.11 11.26
C LEU A 103 5.05 -6.51 11.13
N ASN A 104 4.22 -5.99 12.05
CA ASN A 104 2.77 -6.10 11.96
C ASN A 104 2.18 -4.92 11.19
N PRO A 105 1.02 -5.08 10.52
CA PRO A 105 0.35 -4.00 9.84
C PRO A 105 0.10 -2.79 10.75
N PRO A 106 0.54 -1.59 10.34
CA PRO A 106 0.33 -0.39 11.13
C PRO A 106 -1.08 0.16 10.96
N THR A 107 -1.46 1.04 11.89
CA THR A 107 -2.59 1.95 11.71
C THR A 107 -2.09 3.31 11.25
N SER A 108 -2.88 4.00 10.42
CA SER A 108 -2.59 5.38 10.04
C SER A 108 -3.80 6.27 10.29
N ASN A 109 -3.54 7.52 10.60
CA ASN A 109 -4.51 8.60 10.58
C ASN A 109 -3.90 9.83 9.91
N HIS A 110 -4.76 10.72 9.46
CA HIS A 110 -4.33 11.95 8.81
C HIS A 110 -5.23 13.12 9.21
N GLN A 111 -4.69 14.31 9.01
CA GLN A 111 -5.39 15.58 9.21
C GLN A 111 -4.99 16.54 8.10
N VAL A 112 -5.96 17.13 7.44
CA VAL A 112 -5.74 18.23 6.50
C VAL A 112 -6.02 19.53 7.24
N ASP A 113 -5.06 20.45 7.20
CA ASP A 113 -5.14 21.74 7.85
C ASP A 113 -4.62 22.80 6.88
N GLU A 114 -5.49 23.67 6.41
CA GLU A 114 -5.23 24.65 5.35
C GLU A 114 -4.49 24.03 4.15
N ASP A 115 -3.20 24.30 4.02
CA ASP A 115 -2.37 23.87 2.90
C ASP A 115 -1.43 22.72 3.27
N THR A 116 -1.72 22.01 4.36
CA THR A 116 -0.87 20.90 4.83
C THR A 116 -1.68 19.63 5.07
N LEU A 117 -1.03 18.51 4.82
CA LEU A 117 -1.50 17.17 5.18
C LEU A 117 -0.52 16.56 6.19
N THR A 118 -0.97 16.40 7.42
CA THR A 118 -0.21 15.68 8.45
C THR A 118 -0.67 14.23 8.50
N VAL A 119 0.27 13.30 8.33
CA VAL A 119 0.04 11.85 8.40
C VAL A 119 0.76 11.28 9.61
N ARG A 120 0.06 10.44 10.37
CA ARG A 120 0.59 9.74 11.55
C ARG A 120 0.41 8.25 11.38
N VAL A 121 1.48 7.48 11.63
CA VAL A 121 1.48 6.02 11.48
C VAL A 121 1.99 5.39 12.78
N LYS A 122 1.26 4.40 13.27
CA LYS A 122 1.59 3.73 14.52
C LYS A 122 1.57 2.22 14.33
N PHE A 123 2.66 1.58 14.75
CA PHE A 123 2.74 0.13 14.86
C PHE A 123 2.19 -0.30 16.23
N LYS A 124 1.45 -1.41 16.27
CA LYS A 124 1.01 -2.00 17.52
C LYS A 124 2.21 -2.50 18.33
N ASN A 125 2.00 -2.79 19.60
CA ASN A 125 3.02 -3.38 20.45
C ASN A 125 3.66 -4.60 19.79
N GLY A 126 4.98 -4.68 19.86
CA GLY A 126 5.79 -5.71 19.20
C GLY A 126 6.96 -5.09 18.46
N THR A 127 7.36 -5.73 17.38
CA THR A 127 8.49 -5.29 16.53
C THR A 127 8.22 -3.92 15.92
N GLN A 128 9.16 -2.99 16.10
CA GLN A 128 9.05 -1.61 15.64
C GLN A 128 10.00 -1.36 14.47
N PRO A 129 9.57 -0.59 13.45
CA PRO A 129 10.45 -0.21 12.36
C PRO A 129 11.52 0.77 12.81
N THR A 130 12.65 0.76 12.12
CA THR A 130 13.78 1.69 12.34
C THR A 130 13.80 2.83 11.34
N SER A 131 12.97 2.78 10.29
CA SER A 131 12.84 3.83 9.28
C SER A 131 11.39 3.98 8.84
N GLY A 132 11.05 5.17 8.34
CA GLY A 132 9.75 5.47 7.75
C GLY A 132 9.88 6.48 6.64
N ARG A 133 9.19 6.26 5.53
CA ARG A 133 9.12 7.17 4.40
C ARG A 133 7.70 7.21 3.87
N ILE A 134 7.18 8.45 3.65
CA ILE A 134 5.89 8.68 3.04
C ILE A 134 6.04 9.03 1.56
N TRP A 135 5.10 8.55 0.78
CA TRP A 135 4.97 8.77 -0.66
C TRP A 135 3.59 9.32 -0.96
N TRP A 136 3.48 10.21 -1.96
CA TRP A 136 2.17 10.70 -2.39
C TRP A 136 2.10 10.89 -3.89
N ILE A 137 0.88 10.91 -4.42
CA ILE A 137 0.58 11.08 -5.83
C ILE A 137 -0.60 12.04 -5.92
N TYR A 138 -0.41 13.14 -6.66
CA TYR A 138 -1.48 14.10 -6.91
C TYR A 138 -2.35 13.65 -8.08
N ASP A 139 -3.65 13.94 -7.99
CA ASP A 139 -4.65 13.83 -9.05
C ASP A 139 -4.66 12.51 -9.82
N ARG A 140 -4.30 11.42 -9.13
CA ARG A 140 -4.44 10.08 -9.70
C ARG A 140 -5.90 9.83 -10.09
N ALA A 141 -6.13 9.08 -11.19
CA ALA A 141 -7.46 8.83 -11.75
C ALA A 141 -8.48 8.38 -10.70
N PRO A 142 -9.74 8.90 -10.76
CA PRO A 142 -10.75 8.67 -9.73
C PRO A 142 -11.06 7.19 -9.47
N SER A 143 -11.05 6.37 -10.50
CA SER A 143 -11.38 4.95 -10.40
C SER A 143 -10.32 4.07 -9.70
N GLY A 144 -9.21 4.65 -9.25
CA GLY A 144 -8.08 3.84 -8.82
C GLY A 144 -7.43 3.04 -9.95
N SER A 145 -8.18 2.74 -11.02
CA SER A 145 -7.67 2.23 -12.29
C SER A 145 -6.87 3.33 -12.98
N ALA A 146 -5.77 3.70 -12.36
CA ALA A 146 -4.86 4.58 -13.05
C ALA A 146 -4.53 3.89 -14.37
N PRO A 147 -4.62 4.59 -15.49
CA PRO A 147 -3.88 4.16 -16.65
C PRO A 147 -2.46 3.94 -16.16
N PHE A 148 -1.85 2.85 -16.58
CA PHE A 148 -0.49 2.49 -16.23
C PHE A 148 0.37 3.77 -16.18
N LEU A 149 0.82 4.12 -14.98
CA LEU A 149 1.63 5.31 -14.81
C LEU A 149 3.04 4.97 -15.28
N HIS A 150 3.39 5.44 -16.45
CA HIS A 150 4.72 5.25 -17.02
C HIS A 150 5.78 6.12 -16.36
N VAL A 151 5.33 7.14 -15.63
CA VAL A 151 6.21 8.10 -14.97
C VAL A 151 6.33 7.72 -13.50
N PRO A 152 7.55 7.53 -12.97
CA PRO A 152 7.74 7.25 -11.54
C PRO A 152 7.18 8.39 -10.68
N ILE A 153 6.89 8.09 -9.42
CA ILE A 153 6.55 9.12 -8.43
C ILE A 153 7.70 10.14 -8.43
N PRO A 154 7.42 11.44 -8.64
CA PRO A 154 8.45 12.47 -8.65
C PRO A 154 9.25 12.52 -7.35
N GLU A 155 10.51 12.97 -7.44
CA GLU A 155 11.38 13.03 -6.26
C GLU A 155 10.91 14.05 -5.21
N ASP A 156 10.08 15.01 -5.59
CA ASP A 156 9.43 15.96 -4.68
C ASP A 156 8.14 15.42 -4.06
N GLN A 157 7.76 14.17 -4.33
CA GLN A 157 6.56 13.53 -3.82
C GLN A 157 6.89 12.36 -2.87
N TRP A 158 7.95 12.48 -2.12
CA TRP A 158 8.26 11.62 -0.98
C TRP A 158 9.13 12.35 0.03
N MET A 159 9.09 11.92 1.28
CA MET A 159 9.98 12.38 2.34
C MET A 159 10.14 11.33 3.44
N ASP A 160 11.23 11.42 4.19
CA ASP A 160 11.39 10.60 5.38
C ASP A 160 10.45 11.09 6.49
N MET A 161 9.92 10.16 7.27
CA MET A 161 9.06 10.44 8.41
C MET A 161 9.89 10.58 9.69
N ASN A 162 9.42 11.44 10.60
CA ASN A 162 10.02 11.60 11.92
C ASN A 162 9.36 10.65 12.92
N PHE A 163 10.17 10.00 13.74
CA PHE A 163 9.68 9.14 14.82
C PHE A 163 9.61 9.91 16.13
N ASP A 164 8.42 10.04 16.69
CA ASP A 164 8.22 10.56 18.04
C ASP A 164 8.31 9.43 19.07
N GLN A 165 9.41 9.39 19.80
CA GLN A 165 9.65 8.37 20.81
C GLN A 165 8.65 8.40 21.98
N LYS A 166 8.06 9.56 22.29
CA LYS A 166 7.11 9.70 23.42
C LYS A 166 5.77 9.02 23.10
N THR A 167 5.33 9.13 21.86
CA THR A 167 4.04 8.57 21.42
C THR A 167 4.18 7.25 20.67
N GLY A 168 5.40 6.87 20.27
CA GLY A 168 5.67 5.72 19.42
C GLY A 168 5.06 5.88 18.01
N THR A 169 5.04 7.11 17.48
CA THR A 169 4.34 7.45 16.24
C THR A 169 5.30 8.01 15.20
N TRP A 170 5.23 7.51 13.99
CA TRP A 170 5.86 8.09 12.82
C TRP A 170 4.99 9.21 12.26
N MET A 171 5.59 10.35 11.91
CA MET A 171 4.85 11.53 11.47
C MET A 171 5.55 12.21 10.29
N ALA A 172 4.75 12.69 9.33
CA ALA A 172 5.18 13.58 8.27
C ALA A 172 4.11 14.64 8.02
N THR A 173 4.54 15.83 7.59
CA THR A 173 3.67 16.92 7.14
C THR A 173 4.03 17.27 5.71
N ILE A 174 3.06 17.15 4.80
CA ILE A 174 3.20 17.41 3.37
C ILE A 174 2.56 18.76 3.08
N GLU A 175 3.30 19.64 2.42
CA GLU A 175 2.75 20.89 1.87
C GLU A 175 1.95 20.55 0.60
N LEU A 176 0.66 20.87 0.60
CA LEU A 176 -0.22 20.61 -0.50
C LEU A 176 -0.04 21.65 -1.61
N LYS A 177 0.07 21.18 -2.85
CA LYS A 177 0.13 22.06 -4.01
C LYS A 177 -1.21 22.74 -4.24
N ASN A 178 -1.20 23.99 -4.64
CA ASN A 178 -2.40 24.72 -5.03
C ASN A 178 -3.05 24.08 -6.28
N GLY A 179 -4.36 24.01 -6.30
CA GLY A 179 -5.12 23.57 -7.46
C GLY A 179 -5.25 22.06 -7.61
N ILE A 180 -4.77 21.26 -6.66
CA ILE A 180 -4.98 19.81 -6.67
C ILE A 180 -6.41 19.48 -6.24
N GLU A 181 -7.03 18.48 -6.87
CA GLU A 181 -8.33 17.96 -6.49
C GLU A 181 -8.24 16.84 -5.46
N ARG A 182 -7.18 16.03 -5.54
CA ARG A 182 -7.00 14.86 -4.69
C ARG A 182 -5.53 14.54 -4.44
N ILE A 183 -5.30 13.79 -3.38
CA ILE A 183 -4.00 13.22 -3.05
C ILE A 183 -4.16 11.76 -2.61
N ASP A 184 -3.36 10.88 -3.19
CA ASP A 184 -3.15 9.52 -2.72
C ASP A 184 -1.86 9.46 -1.95
N PHE A 185 -1.82 8.75 -0.82
CA PHE A 185 -0.59 8.59 -0.06
C PHE A 185 -0.53 7.24 0.67
N PHE A 186 0.66 6.83 0.97
CA PHE A 186 1.00 5.69 1.82
C PHE A 186 2.42 5.87 2.35
N SER A 187 2.77 5.16 3.40
CA SER A 187 4.16 5.15 3.91
C SER A 187 4.73 3.75 3.92
N ASN A 188 6.04 3.65 3.75
CA ASN A 188 6.81 2.42 3.90
C ASN A 188 7.69 2.53 5.13
N HIS A 189 7.67 1.51 5.96
CA HIS A 189 8.46 1.43 7.18
C HIS A 189 9.37 0.21 7.12
N GLY A 190 10.64 0.42 7.39
CA GLY A 190 11.69 -0.60 7.25
C GLY A 190 12.25 -1.08 8.58
N LEU A 191 12.62 -2.35 8.58
CA LEU A 191 13.34 -3.02 9.66
C LEU A 191 14.30 -4.05 9.06
N GLU A 192 15.44 -4.25 9.70
CA GLU A 192 16.28 -5.41 9.40
C GLU A 192 15.83 -6.59 10.28
N VAL A 193 15.48 -7.70 9.63
CA VAL A 193 15.01 -8.93 10.25
C VAL A 193 15.91 -10.07 9.78
N ASN A 194 16.61 -10.71 10.71
CA ASN A 194 17.54 -11.81 10.40
C ASN A 194 18.58 -11.48 9.29
N GLY A 195 19.05 -10.22 9.24
CA GLY A 195 19.97 -9.74 8.21
C GLY A 195 19.33 -9.38 6.87
N TYR A 196 18.00 -9.40 6.76
CA TYR A 196 17.26 -9.02 5.55
C TYR A 196 16.43 -7.75 5.79
N LYS A 197 16.40 -6.86 4.81
CA LYS A 197 15.59 -5.64 4.86
C LYS A 197 14.12 -5.94 4.56
N GLN A 198 13.29 -5.87 5.59
CA GLN A 198 11.84 -5.95 5.49
C GLN A 198 11.23 -4.54 5.42
N TYR A 199 10.22 -4.38 4.59
CA TYR A 199 9.39 -3.18 4.54
C TYR A 199 7.91 -3.55 4.63
N LEU A 200 7.14 -2.74 5.36
CA LEU A 200 5.69 -2.84 5.43
C LEU A 200 5.07 -1.45 5.28
N SER A 201 3.92 -1.39 4.63
CA SER A 201 3.25 -0.12 4.32
C SER A 201 2.12 0.18 5.28
N SER A 202 1.86 1.49 5.47
CA SER A 202 0.56 1.94 5.96
C SER A 202 -0.53 1.67 4.92
N PRO A 203 -1.82 1.63 5.31
CA PRO A 203 -2.90 1.55 4.33
C PRO A 203 -2.81 2.66 3.28
N TYR A 204 -3.01 2.30 2.01
CA TYR A 204 -3.10 3.26 0.91
C TYR A 204 -4.34 4.12 1.09
N THR A 205 -4.18 5.43 1.12
CA THR A 205 -5.23 6.38 1.47
C THR A 205 -5.42 7.40 0.37
N ARG A 206 -6.66 7.77 0.08
CA ARG A 206 -7.04 8.84 -0.84
C ARG A 206 -7.85 9.89 -0.11
N ILE A 207 -7.52 11.16 -0.35
CA ILE A 207 -8.33 12.32 0.02
C ILE A 207 -8.78 13.00 -1.26
N GLU A 208 -10.07 13.26 -1.36
CA GLU A 208 -10.69 13.94 -2.51
C GLU A 208 -11.23 15.33 -2.10
N ASN A 209 -11.58 16.14 -3.09
CA ASN A 209 -12.19 17.47 -2.91
C ASN A 209 -11.32 18.48 -2.14
N LEU A 210 -10.01 18.44 -2.32
CA LEU A 210 -9.08 19.37 -1.68
C LEU A 210 -9.27 20.83 -2.11
N ASN A 211 -9.83 21.06 -3.31
CA ASN A 211 -10.13 22.40 -3.83
C ASN A 211 -11.44 23.02 -3.30
N HIS A 212 -12.28 22.22 -2.65
CA HIS A 212 -13.54 22.68 -2.09
C HIS A 212 -13.38 22.99 -0.59
N LYS A 213 -12.51 23.97 -0.29
CA LYS A 213 -12.54 24.59 1.04
C LYS A 213 -13.78 25.49 1.12
N PRO A 214 -14.61 25.38 2.19
CA PRO A 214 -15.76 26.26 2.40
C PRO A 214 -15.33 27.71 2.57
#